data_5bef150f5972c159030641855ecd58ae
#
_entry.id   5bef150f5972c159030641855ecd58ae
#
_cell.length_a   1.000
_cell.length_b   1.000
_cell.length_c   1.000
_cell.angle_alpha   90.00
_cell.angle_beta   90.00
_cell.angle_gamma   90.00
#
_symmetry.space_group_name_H-M   'P 1'
#
loop_
_entity.id
_entity.type
_entity.pdbx_description
1 polymer ?
#
loop_
_entity_poly.entity_id
_entity_poly.type
_entity_poly.pdbx_seq_one_letter_code
_entity_poly.pdbx_strand_id
1 'polypeptide(L)'
;NPAFRQMFTSSFLPGGTTEQWDWFNELQRVSMSPENAMRLRTANDNVDITDLLQQVTVPTLVMHCKGDGIVPFSEGRRMAAMIPGARFVPLEGENHLILEDEPAWPIFLAELRSFLRRRINLPLTTNR
;
A
#
# COMPACT_ATOMS: atom_id res chain seq x y z
N ASN A 1 -2.52 -19.43 -14.84
CA ASN A 1 -1.27 -20.17 -14.74
C ASN A 1 -0.70 -20.05 -13.31
N PRO A 2 -0.54 -21.19 -12.57
CA PRO A 2 -0.03 -21.18 -11.19
C PRO A 2 1.37 -20.57 -11.06
N ALA A 3 2.27 -20.83 -12.01
CA ALA A 3 3.63 -20.30 -11.99
C ALA A 3 3.67 -18.76 -12.09
N PHE A 4 2.82 -18.17 -12.92
CA PHE A 4 2.70 -16.72 -13.03
C PHE A 4 2.17 -16.10 -11.72
N ARG A 5 1.18 -16.76 -11.11
CA ARG A 5 0.62 -16.32 -9.82
C ARG A 5 1.68 -16.37 -8.73
N GLN A 6 2.45 -17.46 -8.65
CA GLN A 6 3.54 -17.59 -7.68
C GLN A 6 4.63 -16.53 -7.88
N MET A 7 4.98 -16.21 -9.11
CA MET A 7 5.93 -15.13 -9.39
C MET A 7 5.42 -13.78 -8.89
N PHE A 8 4.15 -13.49 -9.14
CA PHE A 8 3.50 -12.27 -8.67
C PHE A 8 3.50 -12.22 -7.13
N THR A 9 3.10 -13.32 -6.47
CA THR A 9 3.10 -13.45 -5.01
C THR A 9 4.49 -13.20 -4.43
N SER A 10 5.52 -13.84 -4.98
CA SER A 10 6.91 -13.68 -4.49
C SER A 10 7.42 -12.24 -4.64
N SER A 11 6.93 -11.52 -5.64
CA SER A 11 7.29 -10.12 -5.85
C SER A 11 6.62 -9.19 -4.83
N PHE A 12 5.38 -9.49 -4.46
CA PHE A 12 4.62 -8.72 -3.45
C PHE A 12 5.05 -9.02 -2.02
N LEU A 13 5.44 -10.27 -1.76
CA LEU A 13 5.79 -10.79 -0.44
C LEU A 13 7.14 -11.52 -0.47
N PRO A 14 8.25 -10.85 -0.84
CA PRO A 14 9.55 -11.52 -0.91
C PRO A 14 10.00 -12.11 0.45
N GLY A 15 9.58 -11.50 1.55
CA GLY A 15 9.82 -12.00 2.92
C GLY A 15 8.72 -12.91 3.46
N GLY A 16 7.78 -13.36 2.62
CA GLY A 16 6.67 -14.23 3.05
C GLY A 16 7.10 -15.67 3.31
N THR A 17 6.40 -16.34 4.23
CA THR A 17 6.48 -17.80 4.41
C THR A 17 5.71 -18.52 3.31
N THR A 18 5.95 -19.83 3.15
CA THR A 18 5.18 -20.67 2.22
C THR A 18 3.68 -20.59 2.49
N GLU A 19 3.26 -20.61 3.76
CA GLU A 19 1.86 -20.50 4.15
C GLU A 19 1.26 -19.15 3.73
N GLN A 20 1.98 -18.04 3.91
CA GLN A 20 1.57 -16.71 3.48
C GLN A 20 1.46 -16.60 1.96
N TRP A 21 2.38 -17.24 1.23
CA TRP A 21 2.32 -17.32 -0.22
C TRP A 21 1.13 -18.14 -0.72
N ASP A 22 0.86 -19.27 -0.09
CA ASP A 22 -0.30 -20.11 -0.43
C ASP A 22 -1.61 -19.37 -0.20
N TRP A 23 -1.72 -18.66 0.93
CA TRP A 23 -2.85 -17.80 1.22
C TRP A 23 -3.03 -16.70 0.15
N PHE A 24 -1.97 -16.00 -0.21
CA PHE A 24 -2.05 -14.92 -1.19
C PHE A 24 -2.31 -15.44 -2.62
N ASN A 25 -1.77 -16.60 -2.97
CA ASN A 25 -2.07 -17.30 -4.21
C ASN A 25 -3.56 -17.68 -4.29
N GLU A 26 -4.12 -18.20 -3.20
CA GLU A 26 -5.54 -18.55 -3.16
C GLU A 26 -6.44 -17.30 -3.21
N LEU A 27 -6.09 -16.25 -2.49
CA LEU A 27 -6.80 -14.97 -2.56
C LEU A 27 -6.86 -14.45 -4.01
N GLN A 28 -5.76 -14.46 -4.73
CA GLN A 28 -5.73 -14.05 -6.15
C GLN A 28 -6.63 -14.96 -7.01
N ARG A 29 -6.59 -16.28 -6.76
CA ARG A 29 -7.37 -17.27 -7.52
C ARG A 29 -8.87 -17.04 -7.41
N VAL A 30 -9.35 -16.74 -6.20
CA VAL A 30 -10.81 -16.56 -5.95
C VAL A 30 -11.29 -15.15 -6.26
N SER A 31 -10.38 -14.16 -6.32
CA SER A 31 -10.75 -12.76 -6.50
C SER A 31 -11.10 -12.40 -7.93
N MET A 32 -10.46 -13.02 -8.93
CA MET A 32 -10.69 -12.67 -10.32
C MET A 32 -10.24 -13.75 -11.31
N SER A 33 -10.80 -13.71 -12.51
CA SER A 33 -10.35 -14.54 -13.62
C SER A 33 -8.97 -14.08 -14.15
N PRO A 34 -8.19 -14.95 -14.81
CA PRO A 34 -6.93 -14.57 -15.46
C PRO A 34 -7.08 -13.41 -16.46
N GLU A 35 -8.16 -13.39 -17.22
CA GLU A 35 -8.45 -12.33 -18.20
C GLU A 35 -8.66 -10.99 -17.52
N ASN A 36 -9.41 -10.97 -16.42
CA ASN A 36 -9.64 -9.75 -15.65
C ASN A 36 -8.37 -9.27 -14.94
N ALA A 37 -7.53 -10.19 -14.45
CA ALA A 37 -6.24 -9.85 -13.88
C ALA A 37 -5.33 -9.14 -14.91
N MET A 38 -5.30 -9.63 -16.14
CA MET A 38 -4.53 -9.00 -17.23
C MET A 38 -5.09 -7.63 -17.61
N ARG A 39 -6.41 -7.49 -17.70
CA ARG A 39 -7.06 -6.21 -17.98
C ARG A 39 -6.76 -5.18 -16.89
N LEU A 40 -6.86 -5.58 -15.63
CA LEU A 40 -6.54 -4.71 -14.49
C LEU A 40 -5.07 -4.29 -14.52
N ARG A 41 -4.16 -5.22 -14.78
CA ARG A 41 -2.73 -4.93 -14.92
C ARG A 41 -2.47 -3.89 -16.00
N THR A 42 -3.01 -4.12 -17.20
CA THR A 42 -2.85 -3.19 -18.32
C THR A 42 -3.43 -1.81 -18.02
N ALA A 43 -4.59 -1.76 -17.34
CA ALA A 43 -5.18 -0.49 -16.93
C ALA A 43 -4.27 0.24 -15.94
N ASN A 44 -3.75 -0.45 -14.93
CA ASN A 44 -2.88 0.15 -13.92
C ASN A 44 -1.55 0.65 -14.51
N ASP A 45 -0.98 -0.08 -15.47
CA ASP A 45 0.29 0.31 -16.12
C ASP A 45 0.16 1.64 -16.92
N ASN A 46 -1.06 2.06 -17.25
CA ASN A 46 -1.34 3.30 -17.97
C ASN A 46 -1.89 4.43 -17.09
N VAL A 47 -2.00 4.22 -15.79
CA VAL A 47 -2.48 5.26 -14.86
C VAL A 47 -1.34 6.19 -14.49
N ASP A 48 -1.54 7.49 -14.73
CA ASP A 48 -0.71 8.56 -14.21
C ASP A 48 -1.59 9.59 -13.50
N ILE A 49 -1.46 9.68 -12.19
CA ILE A 49 -2.22 10.59 -11.34
C ILE A 49 -1.40 11.78 -10.85
N THR A 50 -0.20 11.98 -11.39
CA THR A 50 0.75 12.98 -10.91
C THR A 50 0.13 14.37 -10.79
N ASP A 51 -0.62 14.81 -11.80
CA ASP A 51 -1.26 16.13 -11.81
C ASP A 51 -2.43 16.27 -10.82
N LEU A 52 -2.94 15.15 -10.30
CA LEU A 52 -4.03 15.13 -9.32
C LEU A 52 -3.53 15.22 -7.88
N LEU A 53 -2.27 14.88 -7.61
CA LEU A 53 -1.74 14.81 -6.25
C LEU A 53 -1.82 16.15 -5.52
N GLN A 54 -1.60 17.25 -6.22
CA GLN A 54 -1.70 18.61 -5.65
C GLN A 54 -3.14 19.03 -5.32
N GLN A 55 -4.13 18.32 -5.85
CA GLN A 55 -5.55 18.60 -5.64
C GLN A 55 -6.12 17.80 -4.45
N VAL A 56 -5.33 16.94 -3.83
CA VAL A 56 -5.73 16.17 -2.66
C VAL A 56 -5.84 17.11 -1.47
N THR A 57 -7.06 17.29 -0.96
CA THR A 57 -7.35 18.20 0.16
C THR A 57 -7.56 17.48 1.49
N VAL A 58 -7.75 16.17 1.45
CA VAL A 58 -7.95 15.36 2.64
C VAL A 58 -6.63 15.08 3.34
N PRO A 59 -6.65 14.95 4.69
CA PRO A 59 -5.46 14.53 5.42
C PRO A 59 -4.91 13.21 4.92
N THR A 60 -3.62 13.18 4.63
CA THR A 60 -2.98 12.02 3.98
C THR A 60 -1.77 11.55 4.76
N LEU A 61 -1.70 10.25 5.01
CA LEU A 61 -0.54 9.55 5.54
C LEU A 61 -0.04 8.56 4.47
N VAL A 62 1.19 8.71 4.06
CA VAL A 62 1.87 7.78 3.15
C VAL A 62 2.87 6.95 3.95
N MET A 63 2.73 5.65 3.90
CA MET A 63 3.67 4.69 4.49
C MET A 63 4.20 3.77 3.39
N HIS A 64 5.51 3.56 3.35
CA HIS A 64 6.14 2.79 2.28
C HIS A 64 7.34 2.02 2.79
N CYS A 65 7.43 0.74 2.45
CA CYS A 65 8.59 -0.10 2.76
C CYS A 65 9.79 0.30 1.89
N LYS A 66 10.95 0.44 2.51
CA LYS A 66 12.18 0.87 1.82
C LYS A 66 12.64 -0.10 0.73
N GLY A 67 12.42 -1.39 0.94
CA GLY A 67 12.81 -2.45 0.02
C GLY A 67 11.70 -2.95 -0.91
N ASP A 68 10.59 -2.21 -1.03
CA ASP A 68 9.48 -2.55 -1.91
C ASP A 68 9.96 -2.70 -3.37
N GLY A 69 9.81 -3.91 -3.92
CA GLY A 69 10.21 -4.22 -5.29
C GLY A 69 9.09 -4.04 -6.33
N ILE A 70 7.85 -3.74 -5.89
CA ILE A 70 6.70 -3.52 -6.78
C ILE A 70 6.58 -2.05 -7.13
N VAL A 71 6.61 -1.19 -6.12
CA VAL A 71 6.61 0.26 -6.29
C VAL A 71 7.89 0.81 -5.67
N PRO A 72 8.75 1.48 -6.44
CA PRO A 72 9.98 2.06 -5.90
C PRO A 72 9.71 2.99 -4.73
N PHE A 73 10.51 2.90 -3.68
CA PHE A 73 10.39 3.73 -2.48
C PHE A 73 10.36 5.24 -2.78
N SER A 74 11.10 5.66 -3.82
CA SER A 74 11.10 7.04 -4.31
C SER A 74 9.71 7.53 -4.72
N GLU A 75 8.84 6.65 -5.22
CA GLU A 75 7.49 7.03 -5.64
C GLU A 75 6.60 7.37 -4.44
N GLY A 76 6.70 6.64 -3.33
CA GLY A 76 6.00 6.98 -2.09
C GLY A 76 6.45 8.32 -1.52
N ARG A 77 7.76 8.58 -1.54
CA ARG A 77 8.34 9.86 -1.13
C ARG A 77 7.85 11.01 -2.02
N ARG A 78 7.86 10.79 -3.33
CA ARG A 78 7.39 11.76 -4.32
C ARG A 78 5.91 12.08 -4.12
N MET A 79 5.08 11.06 -3.97
CA MET A 79 3.65 11.22 -3.69
C MET A 79 3.42 12.08 -2.44
N ALA A 80 4.08 11.77 -1.33
CA ALA A 80 3.95 12.53 -0.09
C ALA A 80 4.43 13.99 -0.24
N ALA A 81 5.45 14.23 -1.04
CA ALA A 81 5.95 15.59 -1.29
C ALA A 81 4.99 16.43 -2.16
N MET A 82 4.21 15.77 -3.02
CA MET A 82 3.28 16.45 -3.93
C MET A 82 1.89 16.68 -3.33
N ILE A 83 1.47 15.86 -2.36
CA ILE A 83 0.18 16.03 -1.68
C ILE A 83 0.32 17.09 -0.59
N PRO A 84 -0.45 18.19 -0.62
CA PRO A 84 -0.35 19.24 0.39
C PRO A 84 -0.60 18.72 1.82
N GLY A 85 0.36 18.93 2.71
CA GLY A 85 0.25 18.52 4.12
C GLY A 85 0.32 17.02 4.37
N ALA A 86 0.68 16.21 3.39
CA ALA A 86 0.86 14.78 3.59
C ALA A 86 2.04 14.50 4.53
N ARG A 87 1.89 13.48 5.38
CA ARG A 87 2.94 12.95 6.22
C ARG A 87 3.52 11.69 5.57
N PHE A 88 4.83 11.57 5.57
CA PHE A 88 5.53 10.39 5.07
C PHE A 88 6.18 9.61 6.21
N VAL A 89 5.98 8.29 6.23
CA VAL A 89 6.62 7.38 7.18
C VAL A 89 7.29 6.24 6.41
N PRO A 90 8.64 6.20 6.40
CA PRO A 90 9.36 5.07 5.86
C PRO A 90 9.24 3.86 6.80
N LEU A 91 9.03 2.68 6.24
CA LEU A 91 8.99 1.42 6.97
C LEU A 91 10.18 0.55 6.55
N GLU A 92 10.77 -0.14 7.51
CA GLU A 92 11.79 -1.14 7.23
C GLU A 92 11.12 -2.42 6.75
N GLY A 93 11.58 -2.99 5.65
CA GLY A 93 11.04 -4.21 5.08
C GLY A 93 11.10 -4.21 3.56
N GLU A 94 10.75 -5.35 2.99
CA GLU A 94 10.79 -5.61 1.54
C GLU A 94 9.39 -5.90 0.97
N ASN A 95 8.42 -6.22 1.82
CA ASN A 95 7.09 -6.59 1.38
C ASN A 95 6.30 -5.36 0.89
N HIS A 96 5.66 -5.50 -0.25
CA HIS A 96 4.69 -4.52 -0.72
C HIS A 96 3.41 -4.55 0.14
N LEU A 97 3.00 -5.74 0.57
CA LEU A 97 1.94 -5.94 1.57
C LEU A 97 2.61 -6.24 2.92
N ILE A 98 2.36 -5.38 3.90
CA ILE A 98 2.95 -5.52 5.23
C ILE A 98 2.27 -6.68 5.96
N LEU A 99 3.09 -7.63 6.43
CA LEU A 99 2.62 -8.83 7.14
C LEU A 99 2.67 -8.61 8.66
N GLU A 100 1.76 -9.29 9.37
CA GLU A 100 1.60 -9.15 10.83
C GLU A 100 2.86 -9.57 11.62
N ASP A 101 3.63 -10.50 11.10
CA ASP A 101 4.81 -11.07 11.75
C ASP A 101 6.13 -10.34 11.43
N GLU A 102 6.08 -9.27 10.60
CA GLU A 102 7.30 -8.51 10.26
C GLU A 102 7.52 -7.29 11.17
N PRO A 103 8.78 -6.84 11.34
CA PRO A 103 9.11 -5.70 12.21
C PRO A 103 8.39 -4.39 11.88
N ALA A 104 8.00 -4.19 10.63
CA ALA A 104 7.26 -3.01 10.18
C ALA A 104 5.83 -2.95 10.73
N TRP A 105 5.22 -4.09 11.06
CA TRP A 105 3.81 -4.18 11.45
C TRP A 105 3.45 -3.33 12.67
N PRO A 106 4.13 -3.45 13.83
CA PRO A 106 3.82 -2.63 14.99
C PRO A 106 4.01 -1.15 14.72
N ILE A 107 4.99 -0.76 13.92
CA ILE A 107 5.24 0.64 13.54
C ILE A 107 4.09 1.14 12.65
N PHE A 108 3.71 0.37 11.65
CA PHE A 108 2.56 0.65 10.78
C PHE A 108 1.29 0.91 11.60
N LEU A 109 0.96 0.02 12.54
CA LEU A 109 -0.22 0.17 13.38
C LEU A 109 -0.15 1.40 14.30
N ALA A 110 1.02 1.66 14.90
CA ALA A 110 1.21 2.81 15.77
C ALA A 110 1.03 4.14 15.03
N GLU A 111 1.61 4.24 13.83
CA GLU A 111 1.51 5.42 12.98
C GLU A 111 0.09 5.64 12.46
N LEU A 112 -0.58 4.58 12.03
CA LEU A 112 -1.98 4.62 11.61
C LEU A 112 -2.89 5.09 12.76
N ARG A 113 -2.76 4.49 13.94
CA ARG A 113 -3.55 4.88 15.13
C ARG A 113 -3.29 6.33 15.55
N SER A 114 -2.03 6.76 15.54
CA SER A 114 -1.66 8.15 15.85
C SER A 114 -2.28 9.14 14.86
N PHE A 115 -2.24 8.80 13.57
CA PHE A 115 -2.82 9.62 12.52
C PHE A 115 -4.33 9.76 12.67
N LEU A 116 -5.03 8.67 12.92
CA LEU A 116 -6.48 8.66 13.10
C LEU A 116 -6.90 9.41 14.36
N ARG A 117 -6.22 9.22 15.50
CA ARG A 117 -6.53 9.93 16.77
C ARG A 117 -6.44 11.43 16.63
N ARG A 118 -5.45 11.96 15.93
CA ARG A 118 -5.29 13.40 15.70
C ARG A 118 -6.46 14.00 14.91
N ARG A 119 -7.22 13.18 14.19
CA ARG A 119 -8.36 13.59 13.38
C ARG A 119 -9.69 13.48 14.11
N ILE A 120 -9.80 12.52 15.04
CA ILE A 120 -11.02 12.34 15.86
C ILE A 120 -11.13 13.42 16.93
N ASN A 121 -10.02 14.01 17.36
CA ASN A 121 -9.99 15.12 18.34
C ASN A 121 -10.28 16.50 17.74
N LEU A 122 -10.73 16.60 16.50
CA LEU A 122 -11.38 17.82 16.03
C LEU A 122 -12.71 17.98 16.79
N PRO A 123 -12.95 19.13 17.45
CA PRO A 123 -14.24 19.38 18.09
C PRO A 123 -15.31 19.20 17.01
N LEU A 124 -16.30 18.37 17.33
CA LEU A 124 -17.53 18.30 16.54
C LEU A 124 -18.06 19.73 16.50
N THR A 125 -17.93 20.40 15.36
CA THR A 125 -18.64 21.64 15.12
C THR A 125 -20.11 21.28 15.13
N THR A 126 -20.75 21.45 16.28
CA THR A 126 -22.20 21.44 16.38
C THR A 126 -22.71 22.61 15.55
N ASN A 127 -23.05 22.37 14.29
CA ASN A 127 -23.95 23.24 13.58
C ASN A 127 -25.28 23.22 14.31
N ARG A 128 -25.56 24.30 15.01
CA ARG A 128 -26.93 24.66 15.39
C ARG A 128 -27.64 25.28 14.19
#